data_6ebd22aeb323a47ab40a940c851ce3aa
#
_entry.id   6ebd22aeb323a47ab40a940c851ce3aa
#
_cell.length_a   1.000
_cell.length_b   1.000
_cell.length_c   1.000
_cell.angle_alpha   90.00
_cell.angle_beta   90.00
_cell.angle_gamma   90.00
#
_symmetry.space_group_name_H-M   'P 1'
#
loop_
_entity.id
_entity.type
_entity.pdbx_description
1 polymer ?
#
loop_
_entity_poly.entity_id
_entity_poly.type
_entity_poly.pdbx_seq_one_letter_code
_entity_poly.pdbx_strand_id
1 'polypeptide(L)'
;EYAIVTLGYDEIGTACEMAKAYFTTPVVPVQGNPEVKYDVTDVKPFSVSVTFKPNSDVGGYAACLYAKGDAEKQFKQWGPMMNLASIGEMVKMWGYQGVAGKDTTFTWKDETPNTEYEIYVQPWDKNGTLTDYFMIPVTTAKLGGEGVAESTIALGGFKKNKENNQWYQEVTVTQNDQCACHITNLFTEEEWSVGEDSLKRAILGNPFLSYYVVYGNEEVGLYANPETTYHVAVLSQ
;
A
#
# COMPACT_ATOMS: atom_id res chain seq x y z
N GLU A 1 -4.83 10.68 34.32
CA GLU A 1 -5.76 10.94 35.43
C GLU A 1 -7.12 10.29 35.12
N TYR A 2 -7.72 9.65 36.12
CA TYR A 2 -9.01 8.97 35.98
C TYR A 2 -9.96 9.52 37.02
N ALA A 3 -11.26 9.54 36.69
CA ALA A 3 -12.33 9.88 37.62
C ALA A 3 -13.25 8.66 37.79
N ILE A 4 -13.48 8.25 39.02
CA ILE A 4 -14.56 7.34 39.38
C ILE A 4 -15.74 8.22 39.79
N VAL A 5 -16.88 8.00 39.16
CA VAL A 5 -18.11 8.75 39.41
C VAL A 5 -19.20 7.76 39.77
N THR A 6 -19.88 7.98 40.92
CA THR A 6 -21.03 7.18 41.32
C THR A 6 -22.23 8.06 41.55
N LEU A 7 -23.40 7.61 41.13
CA LEU A 7 -24.67 8.26 41.35
C LEU A 7 -25.60 7.25 42.02
N GLY A 8 -26.03 7.58 43.21
CA GLY A 8 -27.03 6.79 43.94
C GLY A 8 -28.47 7.32 43.71
N TYR A 9 -29.44 6.48 43.99
CA TYR A 9 -30.83 6.85 43.98
C TYR A 9 -31.45 6.46 45.34
N ASP A 10 -32.38 7.26 45.84
CA ASP A 10 -33.18 6.91 47.01
C ASP A 10 -34.28 5.88 46.68
N GLU A 11 -35.04 5.45 47.69
CA GLU A 11 -36.12 4.44 47.57
C GLU A 11 -37.25 4.83 46.59
N ILE A 12 -37.38 6.11 46.29
CA ILE A 12 -38.40 6.63 45.35
C ILE A 12 -37.82 7.01 43.99
N GLY A 13 -36.51 6.69 43.73
CA GLY A 13 -35.86 6.93 42.46
C GLY A 13 -35.30 8.34 42.24
N THR A 14 -35.18 9.16 43.29
CA THR A 14 -34.58 10.48 43.23
C THR A 14 -33.05 10.34 43.24
N ALA A 15 -32.36 10.96 42.28
CA ALA A 15 -30.91 10.93 42.21
C ALA A 15 -30.30 11.67 43.42
N CYS A 16 -29.36 11.01 44.12
CA CYS A 16 -28.56 11.59 45.17
C CYS A 16 -27.43 12.45 44.61
N GLU A 17 -26.72 13.13 45.50
CA GLU A 17 -25.53 13.88 45.12
C GLU A 17 -24.46 12.93 44.57
N MET A 18 -23.78 13.36 43.47
CA MET A 18 -22.78 12.57 42.78
C MET A 18 -21.46 12.55 43.58
N ALA A 19 -21.02 11.36 43.95
CA ALA A 19 -19.70 11.19 44.55
C ALA A 19 -18.63 11.03 43.44
N LYS A 20 -17.47 11.68 43.61
CA LYS A 20 -16.37 11.66 42.66
C LYS A 20 -15.05 11.35 43.38
N ALA A 21 -14.24 10.51 42.79
CA ALA A 21 -12.87 10.26 43.22
C ALA A 21 -11.95 10.34 42.02
N TYR A 22 -10.79 10.95 42.20
CA TYR A 22 -9.77 11.08 41.16
C TYR A 22 -8.52 10.33 41.58
N PHE A 23 -7.89 9.68 40.61
CA PHE A 23 -6.61 9.04 40.80
C PHE A 23 -5.78 9.06 39.53
N THR A 24 -4.47 8.99 39.65
CA THR A 24 -3.53 8.84 38.55
C THR A 24 -2.80 7.50 38.71
N THR A 25 -2.80 6.67 37.68
CA THR A 25 -2.01 5.44 37.68
C THR A 25 -0.54 5.77 37.62
N PRO A 26 0.32 5.01 38.33
CA PRO A 26 1.77 5.21 38.22
C PRO A 26 2.26 4.88 36.80
N VAL A 27 3.34 5.57 36.38
CA VAL A 27 4.04 5.21 35.14
C VAL A 27 4.73 3.86 35.36
N VAL A 28 4.50 2.91 34.48
CA VAL A 28 5.23 1.64 34.46
C VAL A 28 6.54 1.88 33.70
N PRO A 29 7.72 1.76 34.33
CA PRO A 29 8.99 1.99 33.64
C PRO A 29 9.26 0.88 32.63
N VAL A 30 9.84 1.26 31.49
CA VAL A 30 10.34 0.32 30.48
C VAL A 30 11.46 -0.51 31.07
N GLN A 31 11.44 -1.83 30.86
CA GLN A 31 12.48 -2.74 31.32
C GLN A 31 13.53 -2.99 30.22
N GLY A 32 14.82 -2.87 30.62
CA GLY A 32 15.92 -3.00 29.66
C GLY A 32 16.06 -1.80 28.72
N ASN A 33 16.60 -2.06 27.54
CA ASN A 33 16.73 -1.07 26.46
C ASN A 33 16.20 -1.67 25.14
N PRO A 34 14.88 -1.79 24.98
CA PRO A 34 14.30 -2.33 23.75
C PRO A 34 14.66 -1.46 22.53
N GLU A 35 15.42 -2.03 21.61
CA GLU A 35 15.87 -1.37 20.39
C GLU A 35 15.53 -2.25 19.17
N VAL A 36 14.94 -1.65 18.13
CA VAL A 36 14.69 -2.29 16.84
C VAL A 36 15.51 -1.56 15.78
N LYS A 37 16.58 -2.20 15.31
CA LYS A 37 17.35 -1.74 14.14
C LYS A 37 16.61 -2.12 12.87
N TYR A 38 16.91 -1.43 11.78
CA TYR A 38 16.25 -1.67 10.49
C TYR A 38 17.21 -1.48 9.31
N ASP A 39 16.89 -2.17 8.22
CA ASP A 39 17.48 -1.95 6.89
C ASP A 39 16.34 -1.80 5.89
N VAL A 40 16.33 -0.71 5.12
CA VAL A 40 15.45 -0.58 3.95
C VAL A 40 16.07 -1.44 2.85
N THR A 41 15.44 -2.57 2.55
CA THR A 41 16.04 -3.64 1.70
C THR A 41 15.62 -3.55 0.25
N ASP A 42 14.43 -3.04 -0.04
CA ASP A 42 13.94 -2.88 -1.41
C ASP A 42 12.94 -1.71 -1.49
N VAL A 43 13.11 -0.87 -2.51
CA VAL A 43 12.23 0.27 -2.79
C VAL A 43 11.89 0.26 -4.26
N LYS A 44 10.63 -0.07 -4.55
CA LYS A 44 10.07 -0.12 -5.90
C LYS A 44 9.00 0.96 -6.10
N PRO A 45 8.51 1.17 -7.32
CA PRO A 45 7.44 2.15 -7.55
C PRO A 45 6.18 1.90 -6.72
N PHE A 46 5.81 0.63 -6.52
CA PHE A 46 4.57 0.24 -5.86
C PHE A 46 4.78 -0.52 -4.55
N SER A 47 6.02 -0.61 -4.06
CA SER A 47 6.29 -1.33 -2.82
C SER A 47 7.54 -0.85 -2.11
N VAL A 48 7.52 -1.03 -0.78
CA VAL A 48 8.66 -0.78 0.11
C VAL A 48 8.85 -1.99 1.00
N SER A 49 10.08 -2.48 1.11
CA SER A 49 10.46 -3.57 2.00
C SER A 49 11.49 -3.11 3.02
N VAL A 50 11.23 -3.43 4.29
CA VAL A 50 12.15 -3.12 5.40
C VAL A 50 12.34 -4.35 6.25
N THR A 51 13.60 -4.68 6.54
CA THR A 51 13.96 -5.74 7.50
C THR A 51 14.24 -5.12 8.86
N PHE A 52 13.51 -5.57 9.86
CA PHE A 52 13.63 -5.16 11.26
C PHE A 52 14.41 -6.20 12.06
N LYS A 53 15.29 -5.72 12.94
CA LYS A 53 16.21 -6.53 13.75
C LYS A 53 16.08 -6.14 15.22
N PRO A 54 15.14 -6.76 15.96
CA PRO A 54 14.94 -6.47 17.37
C PRO A 54 16.08 -7.04 18.22
N ASN A 55 16.52 -6.29 19.24
CA ASN A 55 17.44 -6.80 20.24
C ASN A 55 16.72 -7.71 21.26
N SER A 56 17.47 -8.29 22.20
CA SER A 56 16.96 -9.24 23.20
C SER A 56 15.98 -8.64 24.20
N ASP A 57 15.95 -7.32 24.37
CA ASP A 57 15.10 -6.62 25.34
C ASP A 57 13.72 -6.29 24.77
N VAL A 58 13.57 -6.38 23.41
CA VAL A 58 12.30 -6.18 22.74
C VAL A 58 11.35 -7.34 23.04
N GLY A 59 10.18 -7.04 23.58
CA GLY A 59 9.07 -7.98 23.75
C GLY A 59 8.26 -8.15 22.48
N GLY A 60 8.21 -7.11 21.65
CA GLY A 60 7.60 -7.07 20.31
C GLY A 60 7.65 -5.66 19.75
N TYR A 61 7.25 -5.53 18.50
CA TYR A 61 7.14 -4.22 17.83
C TYR A 61 6.07 -4.26 16.75
N ALA A 62 5.58 -3.09 16.38
CA ALA A 62 4.67 -2.94 15.25
C ALA A 62 5.18 -1.87 14.30
N ALA A 63 4.86 -1.98 13.01
CA ALA A 63 5.23 -1.00 12.00
C ALA A 63 4.07 -0.70 11.04
N CYS A 64 3.84 0.59 10.78
CA CYS A 64 2.88 1.10 9.80
C CYS A 64 3.60 2.01 8.82
N LEU A 65 3.21 1.93 7.54
CA LEU A 65 3.61 2.91 6.53
C LEU A 65 2.45 3.87 6.28
N TYR A 66 2.77 5.16 6.27
CA TYR A 66 1.83 6.24 5.98
C TYR A 66 2.42 7.16 4.92
N ALA A 67 1.59 7.76 4.07
CA ALA A 67 2.03 8.90 3.31
C ALA A 67 2.47 10.02 4.27
N LYS A 68 3.47 10.80 3.88
CA LYS A 68 4.09 11.83 4.73
C LYS A 68 3.05 12.76 5.37
N GLY A 69 3.07 12.81 6.70
CA GLY A 69 2.16 13.62 7.53
C GLY A 69 0.75 13.05 7.68
N ASP A 70 0.47 11.84 7.20
CA ASP A 70 -0.87 11.24 7.35
C ASP A 70 -1.05 10.53 8.69
N ALA A 71 0.04 10.07 9.33
CA ALA A 71 -0.04 9.46 10.65
C ALA A 71 -0.66 10.40 11.69
N GLU A 72 -0.21 11.66 11.72
CA GLU A 72 -0.73 12.70 12.63
C GLU A 72 -2.20 13.04 12.32
N LYS A 73 -2.57 13.10 11.05
CA LYS A 73 -3.96 13.36 10.65
C LYS A 73 -4.87 12.21 11.09
N GLN A 74 -4.45 10.96 10.85
CA GLN A 74 -5.20 9.78 11.26
C GLN A 74 -5.31 9.66 12.78
N PHE A 75 -4.21 9.92 13.51
CA PHE A 75 -4.23 9.94 14.97
C PHE A 75 -5.16 11.02 15.52
N LYS A 76 -5.12 12.24 14.96
CA LYS A 76 -6.02 13.32 15.35
C LYS A 76 -7.50 12.98 15.13
N GLN A 77 -7.79 12.24 14.07
CA GLN A 77 -9.15 11.83 13.73
C GLN A 77 -9.64 10.65 14.58
N TRP A 78 -8.82 9.60 14.72
CA TRP A 78 -9.24 8.32 15.30
C TRP A 78 -8.77 8.11 16.73
N GLY A 79 -7.63 8.70 17.13
CA GLY A 79 -7.03 8.53 18.45
C GLY A 79 -8.02 8.77 19.60
N PRO A 80 -8.71 9.94 19.66
CA PRO A 80 -9.68 10.22 20.72
C PRO A 80 -10.88 9.25 20.71
N MET A 81 -11.35 8.84 19.54
CA MET A 81 -12.49 7.91 19.42
C MET A 81 -12.14 6.51 19.91
N MET A 82 -10.89 6.09 19.75
CA MET A 82 -10.40 4.78 20.14
C MET A 82 -9.68 4.78 21.48
N ASN A 83 -9.69 5.92 22.18
CA ASN A 83 -9.01 6.13 23.45
C ASN A 83 -7.51 5.81 23.39
N LEU A 84 -6.86 6.18 22.29
CA LEU A 84 -5.40 6.02 22.10
C LEU A 84 -4.69 7.27 22.61
N ALA A 85 -3.63 7.08 23.39
CA ALA A 85 -2.86 8.15 23.98
C ALA A 85 -1.74 8.68 23.08
N SER A 86 -1.32 7.91 22.05
CA SER A 86 -0.22 8.28 21.16
C SER A 86 -0.32 7.65 19.78
N ILE A 87 0.43 8.20 18.82
CA ILE A 87 0.65 7.58 17.50
C ILE A 87 1.24 6.16 17.66
N GLY A 88 2.13 5.97 18.66
CA GLY A 88 2.70 4.67 18.93
C GLY A 88 1.66 3.60 19.29
N GLU A 89 0.64 3.96 20.09
CA GLU A 89 -0.48 3.04 20.38
C GLU A 89 -1.30 2.73 19.12
N MET A 90 -1.51 3.72 18.26
CA MET A 90 -2.16 3.53 16.97
C MET A 90 -1.36 2.56 16.08
N VAL A 91 -0.04 2.74 16.00
CA VAL A 91 0.86 1.85 15.25
C VAL A 91 0.85 0.44 15.82
N LYS A 92 0.87 0.29 17.16
CA LYS A 92 0.76 -1.01 17.82
C LYS A 92 -0.54 -1.73 17.47
N MET A 93 -1.64 -0.99 17.34
CA MET A 93 -2.96 -1.56 17.06
C MET A 93 -3.11 -2.01 15.60
N TRP A 94 -2.62 -1.23 14.63
CA TRP A 94 -2.90 -1.43 13.21
C TRP A 94 -1.71 -1.93 12.39
N GLY A 95 -0.49 -1.81 12.93
CA GLY A 95 0.73 -2.14 12.22
C GLY A 95 0.97 -3.64 12.04
N TYR A 96 1.87 -3.95 11.13
CA TYR A 96 2.45 -5.27 11.03
C TYR A 96 3.19 -5.61 12.32
N GLN A 97 2.88 -6.78 12.89
CA GLN A 97 3.42 -7.22 14.17
C GLN A 97 4.72 -7.99 13.96
N GLY A 98 5.79 -7.50 14.58
CA GLY A 98 7.09 -8.17 14.61
C GLY A 98 7.28 -9.00 15.87
N VAL A 99 7.99 -10.12 15.74
CA VAL A 99 8.23 -11.08 16.82
C VAL A 99 9.56 -10.78 17.49
N ALA A 100 9.57 -10.86 18.83
CA ALA A 100 10.77 -10.74 19.64
C ALA A 100 11.89 -11.70 19.19
N GLY A 101 13.13 -11.21 19.12
CA GLY A 101 14.32 -12.03 18.86
C GLY A 101 14.41 -12.62 17.44
N LYS A 102 13.58 -12.19 16.51
CA LYS A 102 13.57 -12.66 15.12
C LYS A 102 13.60 -11.50 14.15
N ASP A 103 14.59 -11.49 13.26
CA ASP A 103 14.62 -10.59 12.11
C ASP A 103 13.40 -10.87 11.22
N THR A 104 12.69 -9.81 10.85
CA THR A 104 11.44 -9.92 10.06
C THR A 104 11.43 -8.83 9.00
N THR A 105 11.15 -9.24 7.76
CA THR A 105 10.94 -8.30 6.65
C THR A 105 9.46 -8.05 6.45
N PHE A 106 9.06 -6.78 6.51
CA PHE A 106 7.73 -6.33 6.11
C PHE A 106 7.79 -5.71 4.72
N THR A 107 6.79 -6.00 3.90
CA THR A 107 6.63 -5.43 2.57
C THR A 107 5.26 -4.81 2.45
N TRP A 108 5.22 -3.49 2.29
CA TRP A 108 4.02 -2.74 1.92
C TRP A 108 3.91 -2.74 0.40
N LYS A 109 2.72 -2.98 -0.10
CA LYS A 109 2.41 -3.10 -1.53
C LYS A 109 1.30 -2.11 -1.90
N ASP A 110 1.10 -1.94 -3.20
CA ASP A 110 0.07 -1.06 -3.78
C ASP A 110 0.26 0.42 -3.41
N GLU A 111 1.53 0.79 -3.16
CA GLU A 111 1.91 2.16 -2.86
C GLU A 111 1.93 3.04 -4.12
N THR A 112 1.92 4.35 -3.93
CA THR A 112 1.98 5.30 -5.04
C THR A 112 3.44 5.57 -5.44
N PRO A 113 3.79 5.54 -6.73
CA PRO A 113 5.15 5.85 -7.20
C PRO A 113 5.59 7.28 -6.88
N ASN A 114 6.90 7.47 -6.72
CA ASN A 114 7.54 8.76 -6.48
C ASN A 114 6.90 9.57 -5.36
N THR A 115 6.48 8.88 -4.29
CA THR A 115 5.75 9.46 -3.16
C THR A 115 6.55 9.29 -1.87
N GLU A 116 6.60 10.36 -1.07
CA GLU A 116 7.23 10.33 0.25
C GLU A 116 6.32 9.64 1.27
N TYR A 117 6.89 8.68 1.97
CA TYR A 117 6.25 7.91 3.02
C TYR A 117 7.06 7.97 4.32
N GLU A 118 6.41 7.68 5.42
CA GLU A 118 6.96 7.58 6.76
C GLU A 118 6.54 6.25 7.37
N ILE A 119 7.53 5.41 7.75
CA ILE A 119 7.28 4.15 8.45
C ILE A 119 7.43 4.41 9.93
N TYR A 120 6.33 4.39 10.66
CA TYR A 120 6.29 4.50 12.11
C TYR A 120 6.48 3.13 12.73
N VAL A 121 7.41 3.03 13.67
CA VAL A 121 7.76 1.79 14.37
C VAL A 121 7.59 2.00 15.86
N GLN A 122 6.76 1.17 16.50
CA GLN A 122 6.53 1.20 17.94
C GLN A 122 7.04 -0.08 18.59
N PRO A 123 8.21 -0.04 19.25
CA PRO A 123 8.68 -1.14 20.10
C PRO A 123 8.01 -1.14 21.47
N TRP A 124 8.06 -2.30 22.15
CA TRP A 124 7.72 -2.48 23.55
C TRP A 124 8.63 -3.51 24.21
N ASP A 125 8.78 -3.41 25.53
CA ASP A 125 9.52 -4.35 26.33
C ASP A 125 8.79 -5.69 26.54
N LYS A 126 9.41 -6.64 27.26
CA LYS A 126 8.85 -7.95 27.55
C LYS A 126 7.58 -7.94 28.41
N ASN A 127 7.30 -6.82 29.09
CA ASN A 127 6.09 -6.61 29.87
C ASN A 127 4.98 -5.94 29.06
N GLY A 128 5.26 -5.57 27.81
CA GLY A 128 4.34 -4.86 26.93
C GLY A 128 4.33 -3.34 27.11
N THR A 129 5.26 -2.79 27.93
CA THR A 129 5.42 -1.35 28.12
C THR A 129 6.02 -0.72 26.87
N LEU A 130 5.33 0.28 26.32
CA LEU A 130 5.78 0.97 25.11
C LEU A 130 7.03 1.80 25.38
N THR A 131 7.96 1.77 24.43
CA THR A 131 9.07 2.73 24.33
C THR A 131 8.65 3.94 23.51
N ASP A 132 9.56 4.86 23.27
CA ASP A 132 9.34 5.87 22.24
C ASP A 132 9.26 5.22 20.86
N TYR A 133 8.30 5.65 20.04
CA TYR A 133 8.25 5.24 18.64
C TYR A 133 9.30 6.03 17.84
N PHE A 134 9.72 5.48 16.71
CA PHE A 134 10.58 6.17 15.76
C PHE A 134 10.01 6.10 14.36
N MET A 135 10.53 6.93 13.47
CA MET A 135 10.05 7.07 12.10
C MET A 135 11.21 6.90 11.12
N ILE A 136 10.93 6.18 10.02
CA ILE A 136 11.85 5.94 8.90
C ILE A 136 11.26 6.62 7.68
N PRO A 137 11.90 7.68 7.13
CA PRO A 137 11.47 8.29 5.89
C PRO A 137 11.88 7.41 4.71
N VAL A 138 11.01 7.26 3.73
CA VAL A 138 11.27 6.53 2.50
C VAL A 138 10.50 7.16 1.34
N THR A 139 11.09 7.16 0.14
CA THR A 139 10.39 7.61 -1.06
C THR A 139 10.33 6.45 -2.04
N THR A 140 9.15 6.09 -2.50
CA THR A 140 8.98 5.05 -3.53
C THR A 140 9.70 5.44 -4.82
N ALA A 141 10.18 4.45 -5.57
CA ALA A 141 10.85 4.70 -6.84
C ALA A 141 9.90 5.36 -7.86
N LYS A 142 10.48 6.08 -8.80
CA LYS A 142 9.74 6.59 -9.97
C LYS A 142 9.34 5.44 -10.87
N LEU A 143 8.27 5.64 -11.63
CA LEU A 143 7.95 4.80 -12.78
C LEU A 143 8.79 5.21 -13.97
N GLY A 144 9.26 4.19 -14.73
CA GLY A 144 10.08 4.40 -15.94
C GLY A 144 11.45 5.02 -15.69
N GLY A 145 12.18 5.21 -16.75
CA GLY A 145 13.49 5.85 -16.77
C GLY A 145 13.49 7.17 -17.56
N GLU A 146 14.69 7.70 -17.85
CA GLU A 146 14.86 8.93 -18.65
C GLU A 146 15.15 8.63 -20.14
N GLY A 147 15.18 7.35 -20.50
CA GLY A 147 15.44 6.90 -21.88
C GLY A 147 14.15 6.74 -22.69
N VAL A 148 14.27 6.03 -23.81
CA VAL A 148 13.12 5.74 -24.68
C VAL A 148 12.32 4.57 -24.12
N ALA A 149 11.04 4.80 -23.85
CA ALA A 149 10.10 3.74 -23.47
C ALA A 149 9.81 2.83 -24.67
N GLU A 150 10.10 1.54 -24.52
CA GLU A 150 9.90 0.53 -25.56
C GLU A 150 9.25 -0.71 -24.98
N SER A 151 8.34 -1.31 -25.74
CA SER A 151 7.76 -2.61 -25.42
C SER A 151 7.91 -3.55 -26.59
N THR A 152 8.12 -4.83 -26.29
CA THR A 152 8.11 -5.92 -27.29
C THR A 152 6.83 -6.70 -27.18
N ILE A 153 6.31 -7.20 -28.32
CA ILE A 153 5.06 -7.95 -28.42
C ILE A 153 5.42 -9.38 -28.88
N ALA A 154 4.94 -10.37 -28.13
CA ALA A 154 4.97 -11.77 -28.55
C ALA A 154 3.54 -12.30 -28.67
N LEU A 155 3.22 -12.93 -29.83
CA LEU A 155 1.95 -13.56 -30.05
C LEU A 155 2.01 -15.02 -29.60
N GLY A 156 1.06 -15.40 -28.75
CA GLY A 156 0.85 -16.77 -28.29
C GLY A 156 -0.19 -17.53 -29.13
N GLY A 157 -0.93 -18.41 -28.49
CA GLY A 157 -1.95 -19.21 -29.16
C GLY A 157 -3.24 -18.44 -29.47
N PHE A 158 -3.89 -18.75 -30.59
CA PHE A 158 -5.27 -18.31 -30.86
C PHE A 158 -6.21 -19.36 -30.27
N LYS A 159 -7.04 -18.99 -29.32
CA LYS A 159 -7.82 -19.92 -28.49
C LYS A 159 -9.28 -19.49 -28.37
N LYS A 160 -10.11 -20.46 -27.99
CA LYS A 160 -11.51 -20.21 -27.69
C LYS A 160 -11.74 -20.25 -26.18
N ASN A 161 -12.31 -19.19 -25.64
CA ASN A 161 -12.73 -19.15 -24.26
C ASN A 161 -13.96 -20.05 -24.05
N LYS A 162 -13.85 -21.00 -23.13
CA LYS A 162 -14.90 -22.00 -22.87
C LYS A 162 -16.11 -21.42 -22.14
N GLU A 163 -15.96 -20.32 -21.43
CA GLU A 163 -17.03 -19.72 -20.62
C GLU A 163 -17.97 -18.86 -21.45
N ASN A 164 -17.42 -18.01 -22.33
CA ASN A 164 -18.21 -17.08 -23.16
C ASN A 164 -18.22 -17.43 -24.63
N ASN A 165 -17.55 -18.52 -25.04
CA ASN A 165 -17.48 -19.03 -26.39
C ASN A 165 -16.84 -18.07 -27.43
N GLN A 166 -16.11 -17.05 -26.97
CA GLN A 166 -15.41 -16.10 -27.83
C GLN A 166 -13.98 -16.54 -28.13
N TRP A 167 -13.48 -16.16 -29.29
CA TRP A 167 -12.09 -16.39 -29.67
C TRP A 167 -11.22 -15.24 -29.21
N TYR A 168 -9.97 -15.53 -28.85
CA TYR A 168 -8.97 -14.54 -28.47
C TYR A 168 -7.57 -14.94 -28.88
N GLN A 169 -6.74 -13.93 -29.15
CA GLN A 169 -5.31 -14.06 -29.36
C GLN A 169 -4.58 -13.83 -28.04
N GLU A 170 -3.75 -14.76 -27.62
CA GLU A 170 -2.82 -14.51 -26.49
C GLU A 170 -1.72 -13.58 -26.94
N VAL A 171 -1.46 -12.55 -26.14
CA VAL A 171 -0.42 -11.55 -26.37
C VAL A 171 0.37 -11.36 -25.09
N THR A 172 1.70 -11.40 -25.21
CA THR A 172 2.60 -11.04 -24.11
C THR A 172 3.31 -9.73 -24.49
N VAL A 173 3.22 -8.75 -23.60
CA VAL A 173 3.92 -7.47 -23.73
C VAL A 173 5.02 -7.42 -22.68
N THR A 174 6.24 -7.16 -23.12
CA THR A 174 7.39 -6.99 -22.22
C THR A 174 7.96 -5.59 -22.36
N GLN A 175 7.99 -4.86 -21.25
CA GLN A 175 8.52 -3.50 -21.17
C GLN A 175 10.03 -3.48 -20.93
N ASN A 176 10.71 -2.44 -21.44
CA ASN A 176 12.06 -2.12 -20.97
C ASN A 176 12.01 -1.29 -19.66
N ASP A 177 13.17 -1.11 -19.01
CA ASP A 177 13.27 -0.39 -17.74
C ASP A 177 12.98 1.12 -17.87
N GLN A 178 12.85 1.64 -19.07
CA GLN A 178 12.53 3.04 -19.35
C GLN A 178 11.03 3.29 -19.44
N CYS A 179 10.24 2.23 -19.63
CA CYS A 179 8.81 2.31 -19.78
C CYS A 179 8.12 2.43 -18.41
N ALA A 180 7.36 3.49 -18.22
CA ALA A 180 6.56 3.69 -17.02
C ALA A 180 5.25 2.88 -17.06
N CYS A 181 4.62 2.84 -18.22
CA CYS A 181 3.38 2.11 -18.44
C CYS A 181 3.17 1.88 -19.94
N HIS A 182 2.21 1.03 -20.27
CA HIS A 182 1.79 0.85 -21.66
C HIS A 182 0.29 0.65 -21.77
N ILE A 183 -0.20 0.73 -23.02
CA ILE A 183 -1.56 0.43 -23.40
C ILE A 183 -1.51 -0.48 -24.61
N THR A 184 -2.16 -1.62 -24.50
CA THR A 184 -2.26 -2.62 -25.57
C THR A 184 -3.59 -2.50 -26.29
N ASN A 185 -3.58 -2.40 -27.61
CA ASN A 185 -4.79 -2.33 -28.46
C ASN A 185 -4.74 -3.32 -29.59
N LEU A 186 -5.92 -3.76 -30.00
CA LEU A 186 -6.15 -4.57 -31.18
C LEU A 186 -6.97 -3.77 -32.21
N PHE A 187 -6.47 -3.68 -33.42
CA PHE A 187 -7.11 -2.96 -34.52
C PHE A 187 -7.41 -3.91 -35.68
N THR A 188 -8.55 -3.71 -36.30
CA THR A 188 -8.84 -4.30 -37.59
C THR A 188 -8.01 -3.66 -38.71
N GLU A 189 -7.95 -4.28 -39.90
CA GLU A 189 -7.25 -3.71 -41.05
C GLU A 189 -7.80 -2.33 -41.44
N GLU A 190 -9.12 -2.14 -41.34
CA GLU A 190 -9.78 -0.86 -41.62
C GLU A 190 -9.34 0.22 -40.63
N GLU A 191 -9.37 -0.07 -39.33
CA GLU A 191 -8.92 0.86 -38.27
C GLU A 191 -7.44 1.19 -38.42
N TRP A 192 -6.61 0.19 -38.76
CA TRP A 192 -5.18 0.38 -38.95
C TRP A 192 -4.85 1.31 -40.12
N SER A 193 -5.67 1.28 -41.16
CA SER A 193 -5.47 2.07 -42.39
C SER A 193 -5.51 3.59 -42.18
N VAL A 194 -6.05 4.08 -41.07
CA VAL A 194 -6.09 5.54 -40.76
C VAL A 194 -4.74 6.14 -40.39
N GLY A 195 -3.75 5.28 -40.14
CA GLY A 195 -2.36 5.64 -39.87
C GLY A 195 -2.06 5.86 -38.38
N GLU A 196 -0.79 5.65 -38.04
CA GLU A 196 -0.27 5.57 -36.67
C GLU A 196 -0.61 6.82 -35.83
N ASP A 197 -0.40 8.03 -36.36
CA ASP A 197 -0.66 9.27 -35.62
C ASP A 197 -2.13 9.47 -35.28
N SER A 198 -3.03 8.98 -36.12
CA SER A 198 -4.48 9.03 -35.86
C SER A 198 -4.87 8.03 -34.79
N LEU A 199 -4.28 6.83 -34.80
CA LEU A 199 -4.47 5.80 -33.78
C LEU A 199 -3.93 6.27 -32.43
N LYS A 200 -2.74 6.83 -32.38
CA LYS A 200 -2.19 7.41 -31.15
C LYS A 200 -3.12 8.46 -30.54
N ARG A 201 -3.62 9.40 -31.37
CA ARG A 201 -4.58 10.42 -30.91
C ARG A 201 -5.89 9.81 -30.40
N ALA A 202 -6.39 8.78 -31.06
CA ALA A 202 -7.62 8.09 -30.65
C ALA A 202 -7.42 7.38 -29.29
N ILE A 203 -6.29 6.70 -29.10
CA ILE A 203 -5.95 6.06 -27.83
C ILE A 203 -5.86 7.10 -26.72
N LEU A 204 -5.04 8.14 -26.90
CA LEU A 204 -4.80 9.18 -25.89
C LEU A 204 -6.01 10.06 -25.62
N GLY A 205 -6.93 10.19 -26.57
CA GLY A 205 -8.19 10.90 -26.43
C GLY A 205 -9.32 10.10 -25.77
N ASN A 206 -9.10 8.84 -25.44
CA ASN A 206 -10.11 8.01 -24.81
C ASN A 206 -10.36 8.48 -23.37
N PRO A 207 -11.59 8.90 -22.99
CA PRO A 207 -11.90 9.37 -21.63
C PRO A 207 -11.75 8.28 -20.58
N PHE A 208 -11.69 7.01 -20.97
CA PHE A 208 -11.49 5.86 -20.10
C PHE A 208 -10.07 5.31 -20.15
N LEU A 209 -9.11 6.10 -20.65
CA LEU A 209 -7.73 5.68 -20.85
C LEU A 209 -7.11 5.04 -19.60
N SER A 210 -7.37 5.61 -18.43
CA SER A 210 -6.81 5.12 -17.16
C SER A 210 -7.17 3.66 -16.82
N TYR A 211 -8.26 3.14 -17.37
CA TYR A 211 -8.66 1.74 -17.16
C TYR A 211 -7.88 0.74 -18.02
N TYR A 212 -7.17 1.22 -19.02
CA TYR A 212 -6.41 0.40 -19.97
C TYR A 212 -4.90 0.52 -19.79
N VAL A 213 -4.45 1.37 -18.87
CA VAL A 213 -3.02 1.53 -18.55
C VAL A 213 -2.52 0.35 -17.75
N VAL A 214 -1.46 -0.29 -18.23
CA VAL A 214 -0.80 -1.42 -17.59
C VAL A 214 0.60 -1.00 -17.13
N TYR A 215 0.95 -1.38 -15.92
CA TYR A 215 2.26 -1.15 -15.31
C TYR A 215 3.04 -2.47 -15.24
N GLY A 216 4.20 -2.52 -15.88
CA GLY A 216 5.00 -3.73 -15.98
C GLY A 216 4.62 -4.62 -17.16
N ASN A 217 5.11 -5.86 -17.18
CA ASN A 217 4.80 -6.82 -18.25
C ASN A 217 3.34 -7.28 -18.18
N GLU A 218 2.76 -7.59 -19.35
CA GLU A 218 1.38 -8.00 -19.47
C GLU A 218 1.27 -9.32 -20.24
N GLU A 219 0.37 -10.19 -19.79
CA GLU A 219 -0.16 -11.32 -20.57
C GLU A 219 -1.67 -11.15 -20.70
N VAL A 220 -2.15 -10.95 -21.91
CA VAL A 220 -3.56 -10.62 -22.18
C VAL A 220 -4.13 -11.45 -23.32
N GLY A 221 -5.43 -11.76 -23.23
CA GLY A 221 -6.22 -12.34 -24.32
C GLY A 221 -7.03 -11.26 -25.03
N LEU A 222 -6.66 -10.91 -26.25
CA LEU A 222 -7.38 -9.93 -27.05
C LEU A 222 -8.45 -10.63 -27.89
N TYR A 223 -9.72 -10.27 -27.71
CA TYR A 223 -10.81 -10.87 -28.46
C TYR A 223 -10.70 -10.56 -29.93
N ALA A 224 -10.72 -11.62 -30.76
CA ALA A 224 -10.55 -11.54 -32.21
C ALA A 224 -11.40 -12.59 -32.89
N ASN A 225 -11.95 -12.25 -34.05
CA ASN A 225 -12.71 -13.21 -34.85
C ASN A 225 -11.78 -14.12 -35.68
N PRO A 226 -12.14 -15.40 -35.91
CA PRO A 226 -11.40 -16.25 -36.85
C PRO A 226 -11.35 -15.64 -38.24
N GLU A 227 -10.35 -16.02 -39.02
CA GLU A 227 -10.18 -15.64 -40.43
C GLU A 227 -10.18 -14.11 -40.69
N THR A 228 -9.79 -13.33 -39.69
CA THR A 228 -9.75 -11.86 -39.75
C THR A 228 -8.33 -11.38 -39.44
N THR A 229 -7.83 -10.43 -40.22
CA THR A 229 -6.54 -9.81 -40.01
C THR A 229 -6.68 -8.71 -38.94
N TYR A 230 -5.79 -8.75 -37.94
CA TYR A 230 -5.71 -7.75 -36.89
C TYR A 230 -4.27 -7.26 -36.70
N HIS A 231 -4.14 -6.04 -36.26
CA HIS A 231 -2.89 -5.44 -35.82
C HIS A 231 -2.90 -5.24 -34.31
N VAL A 232 -1.88 -5.77 -33.62
CA VAL A 232 -1.66 -5.49 -32.20
C VAL A 232 -0.68 -4.34 -32.12
N ALA A 233 -1.07 -3.29 -31.40
CA ALA A 233 -0.19 -2.14 -31.14
C ALA A 233 -0.08 -1.87 -29.65
N VAL A 234 1.12 -1.50 -29.21
CA VAL A 234 1.42 -1.11 -27.84
C VAL A 234 1.92 0.33 -27.86
N LEU A 235 1.26 1.18 -27.11
CA LEU A 235 1.71 2.54 -26.84
C LEU A 235 2.44 2.57 -25.50
N SER A 236 3.76 2.74 -25.53
CA SER A 236 4.64 2.80 -24.35
C SER A 236 4.90 4.26 -23.95
N GLN A 237 4.91 4.53 -22.66
CA GLN A 237 5.16 5.84 -22.07
C GLN A 237 6.23 5.76 -20.98
#